data_abebc6eb3696487aba3a0e3a78ba8843
#
_entry.id   abebc6eb3696487aba3a0e3a78ba8843
#
_cell.length_a   1.000
_cell.length_b   1.000
_cell.length_c   1.000
_cell.angle_alpha   90.00
_cell.angle_beta   90.00
_cell.angle_gamma   90.00
#
_symmetry.space_group_name_H-M   'P 1'
#
loop_
_entity.id
_entity.type
_entity.pdbx_description
1 polymer ?
#
loop_
_entity_poly.entity_id
_entity_poly.type
_entity_poly.pdbx_seq_one_letter_code
_entity_poly.pdbx_strand_id
1 'polypeptide(L)'
;KNNRAIQMLVVSASTDKLAALVTTNATVSVIIFGIICGNYKLLNTFNQYTLIPKILIMILGVKFIAQKLGQRKALLLGSWAGIILYGLLFGLFYVADPSTFSLPGAEGYTGLSFFTIAFLVLFILAQGANGLAGTMVIPMTADCADYEVYRSGRYVPGLMGTLFSAVDKIVSSFGSAFVGILCASIGFTEQLPQVDTPLTPELKFIGLVMFCGFVIFGYICNIIAMKFYPLNKEKMEEIQSEIARIKAETLAKQKA
;
A
#
# COMPACT_ATOMS: atom_id res chain seq x y z
N LYS A 1 -9.08 -25.63 -2.50
CA LYS A 1 -7.74 -25.81 -1.91
C LYS A 1 -6.55 -25.55 -2.86
N ASN A 2 -6.75 -25.44 -4.19
CA ASN A 2 -5.66 -25.39 -5.16
C ASN A 2 -5.62 -24.14 -6.07
N ASN A 3 -6.33 -23.06 -5.76
CA ASN A 3 -6.21 -21.84 -6.53
C ASN A 3 -5.04 -20.99 -6.00
N ARG A 4 -3.86 -21.19 -6.60
CA ARG A 4 -2.63 -20.51 -6.20
C ARG A 4 -2.71 -19.00 -6.47
N ALA A 5 -3.50 -18.58 -7.48
CA ALA A 5 -3.65 -17.16 -7.80
C ALA A 5 -4.28 -16.40 -6.63
N ILE A 6 -5.42 -16.88 -6.10
CA ILE A 6 -6.09 -16.22 -4.96
C ILE A 6 -5.23 -16.25 -3.69
N GLN A 7 -4.49 -17.34 -3.43
CA GLN A 7 -3.63 -17.44 -2.26
C GLN A 7 -2.52 -16.37 -2.29
N MET A 8 -1.85 -16.22 -3.42
CA MET A 8 -0.79 -15.23 -3.57
C MET A 8 -1.33 -13.80 -3.54
N LEU A 9 -2.51 -13.57 -4.11
CA LEU A 9 -3.16 -12.27 -4.07
C LEU A 9 -3.61 -11.89 -2.65
N VAL A 10 -4.12 -12.83 -1.87
CA VAL A 10 -4.47 -12.63 -0.45
C VAL A 10 -3.25 -12.28 0.38
N VAL A 11 -2.12 -12.97 0.19
CA VAL A 11 -0.87 -12.66 0.89
C VAL A 11 -0.43 -11.23 0.56
N SER A 12 -0.41 -10.85 -0.71
CA SER A 12 -0.07 -9.50 -1.17
C SER A 12 -0.99 -8.45 -0.53
N ALA A 13 -2.31 -8.59 -0.67
CA ALA A 13 -3.26 -7.64 -0.14
C ALA A 13 -3.23 -7.52 1.39
N SER A 14 -2.97 -8.63 2.10
CA SER A 14 -2.90 -8.66 3.56
C SER A 14 -1.69 -7.88 4.10
N THR A 15 -0.54 -8.05 3.47
CA THR A 15 0.68 -7.34 3.88
C THR A 15 0.61 -5.85 3.55
N ASP A 16 0.01 -5.48 2.41
CA ASP A 16 -0.25 -4.08 2.07
C ASP A 16 -1.24 -3.43 3.07
N LYS A 17 -2.28 -4.15 3.43
CA LYS A 17 -3.25 -3.66 4.42
C LYS A 17 -2.61 -3.44 5.78
N LEU A 18 -1.79 -4.40 6.25
CA LEU A 18 -1.06 -4.26 7.51
C LEU A 18 -0.12 -3.04 7.47
N ALA A 19 0.65 -2.89 6.41
CA ALA A 19 1.54 -1.76 6.22
C ALA A 19 0.77 -0.42 6.26
N ALA A 20 -0.35 -0.33 5.57
CA ALA A 20 -1.21 0.85 5.56
C ALA A 20 -1.74 1.19 6.96
N LEU A 21 -2.21 0.18 7.71
CA LEU A 21 -2.74 0.37 9.07
C LEU A 21 -1.68 0.84 10.07
N VAL A 22 -0.46 0.32 9.97
CA VAL A 22 0.66 0.78 10.79
C VAL A 22 1.04 2.21 10.42
N THR A 23 1.27 2.48 9.15
CA THR A 23 1.73 3.80 8.67
C THR A 23 0.73 4.93 8.94
N THR A 24 -0.57 4.65 8.84
CA THR A 24 -1.64 5.64 9.08
C THR A 24 -2.09 5.70 10.54
N ASN A 25 -1.47 4.95 11.43
CA ASN A 25 -1.80 4.98 12.85
C ASN A 25 -1.53 6.37 13.46
N ALA A 26 -2.42 6.82 14.34
CA ALA A 26 -2.31 8.13 14.99
C ALA A 26 -0.98 8.30 15.72
N THR A 27 -0.50 7.26 16.42
CA THR A 27 0.78 7.29 17.13
C THR A 27 1.96 7.51 16.18
N VAL A 28 1.95 6.87 15.00
CA VAL A 28 2.99 7.09 13.98
C VAL A 28 2.95 8.52 13.47
N SER A 29 1.76 9.08 13.25
CA SER A 29 1.60 10.48 12.87
C SER A 29 2.10 11.45 13.96
N VAL A 30 1.86 11.15 15.24
CA VAL A 30 2.42 11.91 16.39
C VAL A 30 3.94 11.85 16.37
N ILE A 31 4.54 10.67 16.20
CA ILE A 31 5.99 10.53 16.17
C ILE A 31 6.60 11.31 15.00
N ILE A 32 6.08 11.15 13.78
CA ILE A 32 6.65 11.78 12.58
C ILE A 32 6.45 13.31 12.61
N PHE A 33 5.21 13.78 12.75
CA PHE A 33 4.90 15.20 12.62
C PHE A 33 5.06 15.96 13.95
N GLY A 34 4.65 15.35 15.07
CA GLY A 34 4.72 15.98 16.39
C GLY A 34 6.11 16.02 16.97
N ILE A 35 6.78 14.87 17.01
CA ILE A 35 8.05 14.69 17.71
C ILE A 35 9.25 14.95 16.79
N ILE A 36 9.29 14.30 15.62
CA ILE A 36 10.46 14.40 14.69
C ILE A 36 10.44 15.72 13.94
N CYS A 37 9.30 16.15 13.38
CA CYS A 37 9.18 17.44 12.69
C CYS A 37 8.85 18.61 13.64
N GLY A 38 8.50 18.34 14.90
CA GLY A 38 8.26 19.36 15.93
C GLY A 38 6.94 20.13 15.81
N ASN A 39 6.05 19.80 14.88
CA ASN A 39 4.76 20.48 14.72
C ASN A 39 3.66 19.53 14.18
N TYR A 40 2.87 18.97 15.08
CA TYR A 40 1.78 18.07 14.72
C TYR A 40 0.68 18.71 13.85
N LYS A 41 0.48 20.03 13.95
CA LYS A 41 -0.52 20.75 13.13
C LYS A 41 -0.21 20.69 11.63
N LEU A 42 1.06 20.48 11.26
CA LEU A 42 1.48 20.31 9.86
C LEU A 42 0.86 19.09 9.18
N LEU A 43 0.43 18.07 9.93
CA LEU A 43 -0.20 16.87 9.39
C LEU A 43 -1.41 17.20 8.49
N ASN A 44 -2.30 18.09 8.93
CA ASN A 44 -3.49 18.45 8.16
C ASN A 44 -3.12 19.19 6.87
N THR A 45 -2.24 20.19 6.97
CA THR A 45 -1.75 20.95 5.81
C THR A 45 -1.01 20.04 4.84
N PHE A 46 -0.17 19.13 5.34
CA PHE A 46 0.53 18.13 4.54
C PHE A 46 -0.43 17.22 3.77
N ASN A 47 -1.47 16.72 4.42
CA ASN A 47 -2.49 15.91 3.77
C ASN A 47 -3.23 16.67 2.65
N GLN A 48 -3.52 17.95 2.84
CA GLN A 48 -4.14 18.80 1.82
C GLN A 48 -3.23 18.95 0.59
N TYR A 49 -1.95 19.26 0.80
CA TYR A 49 -0.97 19.42 -0.29
C TYR A 49 -0.70 18.12 -1.06
N THR A 50 -0.75 16.98 -0.40
CA THR A 50 -0.42 15.68 -1.01
C THR A 50 -1.61 14.98 -1.64
N LEU A 51 -2.87 15.32 -1.27
CA LEU A 51 -4.07 14.60 -1.69
C LEU A 51 -4.25 14.55 -3.21
N ILE A 52 -4.31 15.70 -3.84
CA ILE A 52 -4.56 15.80 -5.30
C ILE A 52 -3.39 15.22 -6.10
N PRO A 53 -2.12 15.61 -5.86
CA PRO A 53 -1.00 15.09 -6.63
C PRO A 53 -0.86 13.57 -6.57
N LYS A 54 -1.00 12.94 -5.39
CA LYS A 54 -0.91 11.47 -5.28
C LYS A 54 -1.99 10.73 -6.06
N ILE A 55 -3.23 11.27 -6.08
CA ILE A 55 -4.34 10.71 -6.85
C ILE A 55 -4.07 10.83 -8.34
N LEU A 56 -3.57 11.97 -8.81
CA LEU A 56 -3.21 12.16 -10.21
C LEU A 56 -2.14 11.19 -10.68
N ILE A 57 -1.08 10.99 -9.89
CA ILE A 57 0.00 10.03 -10.20
C ILE A 57 -0.57 8.61 -10.24
N MET A 58 -1.43 8.23 -9.30
CA MET A 58 -2.10 6.93 -9.29
C MET A 58 -2.92 6.71 -10.57
N ILE A 59 -3.77 7.67 -10.96
CA ILE A 59 -4.62 7.58 -12.17
C ILE A 59 -3.77 7.47 -13.43
N LEU A 60 -2.72 8.29 -13.55
CA LEU A 60 -1.78 8.22 -14.68
C LEU A 60 -1.05 6.89 -14.71
N GLY A 61 -0.62 6.36 -13.55
CA GLY A 61 -0.02 5.06 -13.44
C GLY A 61 -0.94 3.93 -13.91
N VAL A 62 -2.20 3.95 -13.48
CA VAL A 62 -3.21 2.97 -13.94
C VAL A 62 -3.41 3.06 -15.46
N LYS A 63 -3.60 4.27 -16.00
CA LYS A 63 -3.84 4.48 -17.43
C LYS A 63 -2.65 4.08 -18.30
N PHE A 64 -1.44 4.46 -17.94
CA PHE A 64 -0.27 4.26 -18.79
C PHE A 64 0.49 2.95 -18.52
N ILE A 65 0.45 2.45 -17.30
CA ILE A 65 1.20 1.26 -16.90
C ILE A 65 0.29 0.03 -16.90
N ALA A 66 -0.81 0.05 -16.13
CA ALA A 66 -1.63 -1.13 -15.95
C ALA A 66 -2.34 -1.56 -17.25
N GLN A 67 -2.89 -0.61 -18.01
CA GLN A 67 -3.56 -0.92 -19.29
C GLN A 67 -2.58 -1.49 -20.35
N LYS A 68 -1.33 -1.01 -20.38
CA LYS A 68 -0.34 -1.47 -21.36
C LYS A 68 0.33 -2.77 -20.95
N LEU A 69 0.79 -2.88 -19.72
CA LEU A 69 1.63 -3.96 -19.23
C LEU A 69 0.86 -5.07 -18.50
N GLY A 70 -0.41 -4.82 -18.16
CA GLY A 70 -1.24 -5.72 -17.35
C GLY A 70 -1.05 -5.51 -15.85
N GLN A 71 -1.99 -6.05 -15.07
CA GLN A 71 -2.15 -5.78 -13.64
C GLN A 71 -0.97 -6.30 -12.81
N ARG A 72 -0.50 -7.52 -13.06
CA ARG A 72 0.64 -8.12 -12.36
C ARG A 72 1.92 -7.29 -12.52
N LYS A 73 2.23 -6.85 -13.75
CA LYS A 73 3.42 -6.03 -14.01
C LYS A 73 3.28 -4.64 -13.39
N ALA A 74 2.08 -4.05 -13.41
CA ALA A 74 1.80 -2.77 -12.77
C ALA A 74 1.99 -2.82 -11.26
N LEU A 75 1.49 -3.87 -10.59
CA LEU A 75 1.70 -4.11 -9.16
C LEU A 75 3.19 -4.25 -8.84
N LEU A 76 3.94 -5.04 -9.61
CA LEU A 76 5.39 -5.22 -9.43
C LEU A 76 6.15 -3.91 -9.61
N LEU A 77 5.85 -3.12 -10.65
CA LEU A 77 6.50 -1.82 -10.89
C LEU A 77 6.19 -0.83 -9.76
N GLY A 78 4.93 -0.76 -9.32
CA GLY A 78 4.54 0.04 -8.17
C GLY A 78 5.27 -0.37 -6.89
N SER A 79 5.42 -1.67 -6.64
CA SER A 79 6.14 -2.20 -5.48
C SER A 79 7.64 -1.87 -5.53
N TRP A 80 8.31 -2.04 -6.66
CA TRP A 80 9.72 -1.67 -6.82
C TRP A 80 9.94 -0.17 -6.67
N ALA A 81 9.12 0.65 -7.32
CA ALA A 81 9.17 2.10 -7.16
C ALA A 81 8.93 2.51 -5.70
N GLY A 82 7.96 1.86 -5.04
CA GLY A 82 7.66 2.09 -3.63
C GLY A 82 8.85 1.77 -2.73
N ILE A 83 9.53 0.64 -2.88
CA ILE A 83 10.73 0.28 -2.10
C ILE A 83 11.79 1.37 -2.22
N ILE A 84 12.09 1.83 -3.44
CA ILE A 84 13.10 2.86 -3.68
C ILE A 84 12.67 4.18 -3.03
N LEU A 85 11.43 4.62 -3.25
CA LEU A 85 10.94 5.92 -2.77
C LEU A 85 10.82 5.96 -1.25
N TYR A 86 10.30 4.91 -0.61
CA TYR A 86 10.26 4.84 0.85
C TYR A 86 11.64 4.64 1.48
N GLY A 87 12.57 3.96 0.78
CA GLY A 87 13.96 3.90 1.18
C GLY A 87 14.64 5.28 1.15
N LEU A 88 14.40 6.07 0.10
CA LEU A 88 14.87 7.45 0.01
C LEU A 88 14.22 8.35 1.07
N LEU A 89 12.92 8.18 1.34
CA LEU A 89 12.24 8.86 2.44
C LEU A 89 12.88 8.54 3.79
N PHE A 90 13.13 7.27 4.07
CA PHE A 90 13.80 6.85 5.30
C PHE A 90 15.17 7.53 5.45
N GLY A 91 15.97 7.52 4.38
CA GLY A 91 17.29 8.18 4.35
C GLY A 91 17.21 9.69 4.51
N LEU A 92 16.18 10.34 3.92
CA LEU A 92 16.01 11.80 4.00
C LEU A 92 15.90 12.28 5.46
N PHE A 93 15.21 11.54 6.33
CA PHE A 93 15.09 11.88 7.75
C PHE A 93 16.40 11.80 8.54
N TYR A 94 17.44 11.18 7.98
CA TYR A 94 18.78 11.15 8.57
C TYR A 94 19.76 12.13 7.93
N VAL A 95 19.59 12.42 6.63
CA VAL A 95 20.51 13.29 5.88
C VAL A 95 20.13 14.77 6.04
N ALA A 96 18.84 15.09 6.11
CA ALA A 96 18.35 16.45 6.25
C ALA A 96 17.68 16.63 7.62
N ASP A 97 17.55 17.88 8.07
CA ASP A 97 16.95 18.22 9.37
C ASP A 97 15.42 18.29 9.26
N PRO A 98 14.67 17.32 9.86
CA PRO A 98 13.21 17.31 9.82
C PRO A 98 12.57 18.47 10.57
N SER A 99 13.27 19.11 11.54
CA SER A 99 12.74 20.24 12.30
C SER A 99 12.51 21.49 11.43
N THR A 100 13.14 21.54 10.27
CA THR A 100 12.96 22.60 9.26
C THR A 100 11.68 22.41 8.42
N PHE A 101 10.89 21.36 8.67
CA PHE A 101 9.66 21.09 7.94
C PHE A 101 8.62 22.19 8.21
N SER A 102 8.28 22.94 7.17
CA SER A 102 7.23 23.97 7.25
C SER A 102 6.48 24.07 5.93
N LEU A 103 5.21 24.41 6.00
CA LEU A 103 4.32 24.47 4.82
C LEU A 103 3.60 25.83 4.78
N PRO A 104 3.41 26.42 3.58
CA PRO A 104 2.61 27.63 3.44
C PRO A 104 1.20 27.42 3.99
N GLY A 105 0.68 28.42 4.70
CA GLY A 105 -0.64 28.37 5.35
C GLY A 105 -0.68 27.61 6.69
N ALA A 106 0.42 27.03 7.15
CA ALA A 106 0.54 26.48 8.50
C ALA A 106 1.07 27.53 9.47
N GLU A 107 0.72 27.41 10.77
CA GLU A 107 1.29 28.25 11.83
C GLU A 107 2.80 28.04 11.93
N GLY A 108 3.55 29.13 12.03
CA GLY A 108 5.02 29.09 12.13
C GLY A 108 5.73 28.83 10.78
N TYR A 109 5.11 29.18 9.65
CA TYR A 109 5.76 29.07 8.35
C TYR A 109 7.04 29.90 8.27
N THR A 110 8.17 29.25 8.04
CA THR A 110 9.50 29.86 7.99
C THR A 110 10.13 29.86 6.58
N GLY A 111 9.40 29.33 5.59
CA GLY A 111 9.89 29.16 4.22
C GLY A 111 10.00 27.67 3.83
N LEU A 112 10.20 27.41 2.55
CA LEU A 112 10.37 26.05 2.02
C LEU A 112 11.83 25.62 2.19
N SER A 113 12.09 24.71 3.13
CA SER A 113 13.40 24.08 3.30
C SER A 113 13.65 22.99 2.26
N PHE A 114 14.91 22.57 2.10
CA PHE A 114 15.25 21.39 1.29
C PHE A 114 14.50 20.15 1.76
N PHE A 115 14.44 19.93 3.10
CA PHE A 115 13.69 18.82 3.68
C PHE A 115 12.23 18.87 3.27
N THR A 116 11.56 20.02 3.37
CA THR A 116 10.15 20.20 3.01
C THR A 116 9.87 19.80 1.56
N ILE A 117 10.68 20.32 0.63
CA ILE A 117 10.49 20.03 -0.81
C ILE A 117 10.74 18.55 -1.10
N ALA A 118 11.85 18.02 -0.61
CA ALA A 118 12.23 16.62 -0.82
C ALA A 118 11.19 15.66 -0.21
N PHE A 119 10.71 15.95 1.01
CA PHE A 119 9.70 15.14 1.69
C PHE A 119 8.37 15.13 0.94
N LEU A 120 7.88 16.30 0.50
CA LEU A 120 6.66 16.39 -0.30
C LEU A 120 6.79 15.60 -1.61
N VAL A 121 7.84 15.82 -2.38
CA VAL A 121 8.03 15.18 -3.68
C VAL A 121 8.15 13.66 -3.53
N LEU A 122 9.03 13.20 -2.64
CA LEU A 122 9.22 11.77 -2.43
C LEU A 122 7.95 11.09 -1.91
N PHE A 123 7.25 11.73 -0.97
CA PHE A 123 6.02 11.18 -0.40
C PHE A 123 4.89 11.12 -1.44
N ILE A 124 4.69 12.16 -2.25
CA ILE A 124 3.68 12.18 -3.31
C ILE A 124 3.94 11.07 -4.33
N LEU A 125 5.21 10.91 -4.77
CA LEU A 125 5.58 9.85 -5.69
C LEU A 125 5.41 8.46 -5.06
N ALA A 126 5.83 8.29 -3.81
CA ALA A 126 5.70 7.05 -3.06
C ALA A 126 4.23 6.64 -2.88
N GLN A 127 3.37 7.59 -2.51
CA GLN A 127 1.93 7.35 -2.38
C GLN A 127 1.25 7.11 -3.73
N GLY A 128 1.72 7.74 -4.80
CA GLY A 128 1.26 7.44 -6.16
C GLY A 128 1.60 6.01 -6.58
N ALA A 129 2.83 5.54 -6.30
CA ALA A 129 3.25 4.16 -6.54
C ALA A 129 2.45 3.16 -5.68
N ASN A 130 2.20 3.51 -4.40
CA ASN A 130 1.34 2.73 -3.50
C ASN A 130 -0.09 2.62 -4.04
N GLY A 131 -0.67 3.73 -4.48
CA GLY A 131 -2.01 3.76 -5.08
C GLY A 131 -2.09 2.90 -6.35
N LEU A 132 -1.06 2.92 -7.20
CA LEU A 132 -0.99 2.06 -8.39
C LEU A 132 -1.00 0.58 -7.99
N ALA A 133 -0.12 0.16 -7.07
CA ALA A 133 -0.04 -1.23 -6.63
C ALA A 133 -1.36 -1.70 -5.97
N GLY A 134 -1.89 -0.93 -5.03
CA GLY A 134 -3.12 -1.26 -4.30
C GLY A 134 -4.37 -1.34 -5.19
N THR A 135 -4.48 -0.47 -6.20
CA THR A 135 -5.61 -0.47 -7.14
C THR A 135 -5.65 -1.75 -8.00
N MET A 136 -4.53 -2.44 -8.21
CA MET A 136 -4.48 -3.67 -8.99
C MET A 136 -5.14 -4.87 -8.28
N VAL A 137 -5.28 -4.86 -6.98
CA VAL A 137 -5.85 -5.98 -6.22
C VAL A 137 -7.31 -6.26 -6.62
N ILE A 138 -8.11 -5.21 -6.88
CA ILE A 138 -9.54 -5.35 -7.23
C ILE A 138 -9.71 -6.12 -8.56
N PRO A 139 -9.15 -5.67 -9.70
CA PRO A 139 -9.29 -6.40 -10.95
C PRO A 139 -8.60 -7.77 -10.92
N MET A 140 -7.47 -7.93 -10.19
CA MET A 140 -6.83 -9.24 -10.02
C MET A 140 -7.71 -10.22 -9.22
N THR A 141 -8.58 -9.74 -8.34
CA THR A 141 -9.57 -10.60 -7.66
C THR A 141 -10.60 -11.14 -8.64
N ALA A 142 -11.07 -10.32 -9.58
CA ALA A 142 -11.94 -10.77 -10.67
C ALA A 142 -11.25 -11.81 -11.57
N ASP A 143 -9.98 -11.56 -11.93
CA ASP A 143 -9.17 -12.52 -12.70
C ASP A 143 -9.01 -13.87 -11.97
N CYS A 144 -8.87 -13.86 -10.64
CA CYS A 144 -8.85 -15.09 -9.85
C CYS A 144 -10.16 -15.86 -9.89
N ALA A 145 -11.31 -15.17 -9.97
CA ALA A 145 -12.64 -15.80 -10.11
C ALA A 145 -12.79 -16.41 -11.51
N ASP A 146 -12.39 -15.69 -12.57
CA ASP A 146 -12.39 -16.21 -13.93
C ASP A 146 -11.45 -17.42 -14.09
N TYR A 147 -10.29 -17.37 -13.47
CA TYR A 147 -9.37 -18.50 -13.42
C TYR A 147 -9.97 -19.72 -12.73
N GLU A 148 -10.77 -19.55 -11.67
CA GLU A 148 -11.45 -20.68 -11.03
C GLU A 148 -12.51 -21.28 -11.95
N VAL A 149 -13.26 -20.47 -12.70
CA VAL A 149 -14.20 -20.96 -13.72
C VAL A 149 -13.47 -21.77 -14.78
N TYR A 150 -12.40 -21.26 -15.35
CA TYR A 150 -11.57 -21.94 -16.35
C TYR A 150 -11.05 -23.28 -15.85
N ARG A 151 -10.59 -23.34 -14.58
CA ARG A 151 -9.97 -24.52 -14.00
C ARG A 151 -10.95 -25.59 -13.51
N SER A 152 -12.04 -25.18 -12.91
CA SER A 152 -12.95 -26.09 -12.19
C SER A 152 -14.41 -26.07 -12.69
N GLY A 153 -14.72 -25.16 -13.61
CA GLY A 153 -16.10 -24.92 -14.06
C GLY A 153 -17.01 -24.27 -13.03
N ARG A 154 -16.47 -23.88 -11.86
CA ARG A 154 -17.26 -23.32 -10.75
C ARG A 154 -17.16 -21.80 -10.72
N TYR A 155 -18.29 -21.14 -10.82
CA TYR A 155 -18.39 -19.69 -10.67
C TYR A 155 -18.64 -19.31 -9.21
N VAL A 156 -17.61 -18.85 -8.50
CA VAL A 156 -17.64 -18.61 -7.05
C VAL A 156 -17.12 -17.21 -6.65
N PRO A 157 -17.56 -16.12 -7.32
CA PRO A 157 -17.03 -14.78 -7.01
C PRO A 157 -17.36 -14.34 -5.58
N GLY A 158 -18.50 -14.74 -5.03
CA GLY A 158 -18.88 -14.45 -3.65
C GLY A 158 -17.93 -15.07 -2.63
N LEU A 159 -17.42 -16.28 -2.88
CA LEU A 159 -16.44 -16.91 -2.00
C LEU A 159 -15.10 -16.15 -2.01
N MET A 160 -14.67 -15.62 -3.16
CA MET A 160 -13.47 -14.81 -3.26
C MET A 160 -13.61 -13.52 -2.46
N GLY A 161 -14.72 -12.78 -2.62
CA GLY A 161 -15.02 -11.58 -1.84
C GLY A 161 -15.09 -11.83 -0.33
N THR A 162 -15.72 -12.93 0.08
CA THR A 162 -15.80 -13.32 1.49
C THR A 162 -14.42 -13.62 2.08
N LEU A 163 -13.56 -14.31 1.33
CA LEU A 163 -12.18 -14.60 1.75
C LEU A 163 -11.38 -13.31 1.98
N PHE A 164 -11.43 -12.37 1.02
CA PHE A 164 -10.78 -11.08 1.18
C PHE A 164 -11.31 -10.30 2.38
N SER A 165 -12.64 -10.24 2.56
CA SER A 165 -13.25 -9.54 3.69
C SER A 165 -12.89 -10.16 5.04
N ALA A 166 -12.81 -11.48 5.13
CA ALA A 166 -12.41 -12.17 6.35
C ALA A 166 -10.96 -11.87 6.70
N VAL A 167 -10.06 -11.97 5.74
CA VAL A 167 -8.63 -11.66 5.92
C VAL A 167 -8.43 -10.18 6.26
N ASP A 168 -9.13 -9.27 5.58
CA ASP A 168 -9.06 -7.82 5.87
C ASP A 168 -9.44 -7.52 7.34
N LYS A 169 -10.49 -8.14 7.86
CA LYS A 169 -10.90 -7.98 9.26
C LYS A 169 -9.87 -8.52 10.25
N ILE A 170 -9.31 -9.70 9.97
CA ILE A 170 -8.27 -10.31 10.80
C ILE A 170 -7.04 -9.39 10.81
N VAL A 171 -6.55 -8.98 9.65
CA VAL A 171 -5.36 -8.10 9.53
C VAL A 171 -5.62 -6.75 10.18
N SER A 172 -6.82 -6.20 10.04
CA SER A 172 -7.19 -4.91 10.64
C SER A 172 -7.12 -4.93 12.16
N SER A 173 -7.36 -6.08 12.81
CA SER A 173 -7.22 -6.20 14.27
C SER A 173 -5.78 -6.15 14.76
N PHE A 174 -4.79 -6.43 13.90
CA PHE A 174 -3.38 -6.46 14.27
C PHE A 174 -2.65 -5.13 14.10
N GLY A 175 -3.16 -4.20 13.28
CA GLY A 175 -2.46 -2.94 12.97
C GLY A 175 -2.04 -2.15 14.22
N SER A 176 -2.97 -1.88 15.13
CA SER A 176 -2.68 -1.17 16.38
C SER A 176 -1.81 -1.98 17.34
N ALA A 177 -1.97 -3.31 17.36
CA ALA A 177 -1.17 -4.18 18.20
C ALA A 177 0.32 -4.12 17.80
N PHE A 178 0.63 -4.13 16.51
CA PHE A 178 2.01 -3.97 16.03
C PHE A 178 2.63 -2.64 16.45
N VAL A 179 1.87 -1.54 16.34
CA VAL A 179 2.34 -0.22 16.80
C VAL A 179 2.63 -0.25 18.31
N GLY A 180 1.72 -0.82 19.11
CA GLY A 180 1.89 -0.96 20.55
C GLY A 180 3.13 -1.80 20.92
N ILE A 181 3.32 -2.95 20.27
CA ILE A 181 4.47 -3.83 20.49
C ILE A 181 5.79 -3.10 20.16
N LEU A 182 5.85 -2.39 19.04
CA LEU A 182 7.05 -1.65 18.66
C LEU A 182 7.33 -0.49 19.63
N CYS A 183 6.33 0.25 20.07
CA CYS A 183 6.50 1.29 21.09
C CYS A 183 6.94 0.68 22.43
N ALA A 184 6.35 -0.45 22.83
CA ALA A 184 6.73 -1.15 24.06
C ALA A 184 8.19 -1.65 24.03
N SER A 185 8.70 -2.06 22.87
CA SER A 185 10.09 -2.52 22.71
C SER A 185 11.14 -1.45 23.03
N ILE A 186 10.76 -0.17 23.02
CA ILE A 186 11.61 0.99 23.34
C ILE A 186 11.19 1.69 24.65
N GLY A 187 10.40 0.99 25.49
CA GLY A 187 10.05 1.44 26.84
C GLY A 187 8.68 2.10 27.01
N PHE A 188 7.90 2.30 25.94
CA PHE A 188 6.54 2.85 26.03
C PHE A 188 5.51 1.74 26.32
N THR A 189 5.49 1.24 27.55
CA THR A 189 4.63 0.12 28.00
C THR A 189 3.31 0.58 28.59
N GLU A 190 3.28 1.73 29.26
CA GLU A 190 2.08 2.25 29.93
C GLU A 190 1.35 3.29 29.07
N GLN A 191 2.10 4.16 28.39
CA GLN A 191 1.56 5.20 27.54
C GLN A 191 2.31 5.24 26.21
N LEU A 192 1.58 5.43 25.12
CA LEU A 192 2.17 5.63 23.80
C LEU A 192 2.80 7.04 23.70
N PRO A 193 3.80 7.24 22.82
CA PRO A 193 4.42 8.55 22.62
C PRO A 193 3.40 9.65 22.35
N GLN A 194 3.54 10.78 23.04
CA GLN A 194 2.74 11.99 22.89
C GLN A 194 3.57 13.10 22.21
N VAL A 195 2.91 14.20 21.82
CA VAL A 195 3.57 15.30 21.08
C VAL A 195 4.72 15.96 21.88
N ASP A 196 4.63 15.93 23.20
CA ASP A 196 5.62 16.47 24.15
C ASP A 196 6.69 15.45 24.56
N THR A 197 6.63 14.22 24.04
CA THR A 197 7.64 13.19 24.30
C THR A 197 9.00 13.61 23.71
N PRO A 198 10.10 13.58 24.50
CA PRO A 198 11.42 13.91 23.99
C PRO A 198 11.85 12.98 22.85
N LEU A 199 12.44 13.54 21.82
CA LEU A 199 12.98 12.77 20.69
C LEU A 199 14.24 12.00 21.13
N THR A 200 14.19 10.67 21.07
CA THR A 200 15.36 9.80 21.23
C THR A 200 15.73 9.12 19.91
N PRO A 201 16.99 8.67 19.74
CA PRO A 201 17.39 7.95 18.54
C PRO A 201 16.55 6.70 18.28
N GLU A 202 16.19 5.96 19.34
CA GLU A 202 15.37 4.75 19.29
C GLU A 202 13.94 5.08 18.82
N LEU A 203 13.34 6.15 19.38
CA LEU A 203 12.01 6.60 18.99
C LEU A 203 11.98 7.06 17.53
N LYS A 204 13.02 7.79 17.09
CA LYS A 204 13.17 8.20 15.68
C LYS A 204 13.24 6.98 14.76
N PHE A 205 14.10 6.00 15.10
CA PHE A 205 14.27 4.80 14.30
C PHE A 205 12.97 3.98 14.21
N ILE A 206 12.34 3.67 15.34
CA ILE A 206 11.08 2.92 15.37
C ILE A 206 9.94 3.67 14.65
N GLY A 207 9.85 4.99 14.82
CA GLY A 207 8.90 5.82 14.09
C GLY A 207 9.08 5.72 12.57
N LEU A 208 10.31 5.77 12.09
CA LEU A 208 10.62 5.62 10.67
C LEU A 208 10.43 4.19 10.16
N VAL A 209 10.70 3.17 10.98
CA VAL A 209 10.39 1.78 10.66
C VAL A 209 8.88 1.61 10.50
N MET A 210 8.05 2.18 11.38
CA MET A 210 6.60 2.14 11.25
C MET A 210 6.10 2.93 10.05
N PHE A 211 6.70 4.09 9.75
CA PHE A 211 6.25 4.98 8.66
C PHE A 211 6.71 4.52 7.27
N CYS A 212 7.94 4.05 7.15
CA CYS A 212 8.55 3.62 5.88
C CYS A 212 8.80 2.11 5.81
N GLY A 213 9.33 1.52 6.89
CA GLY A 213 9.80 0.14 6.91
C GLY A 213 8.69 -0.88 6.69
N PHE A 214 7.52 -0.70 7.31
CA PHE A 214 6.36 -1.58 7.10
C PHE A 214 5.85 -1.55 5.66
N VAL A 215 5.90 -0.39 5.02
CA VAL A 215 5.50 -0.26 3.60
C VAL A 215 6.50 -0.99 2.70
N ILE A 216 7.80 -0.83 2.96
CA ILE A 216 8.86 -1.56 2.26
C ILE A 216 8.68 -3.07 2.45
N PHE A 217 8.40 -3.53 3.68
CA PHE A 217 8.12 -4.93 3.97
C PHE A 217 6.91 -5.45 3.17
N GLY A 218 5.80 -4.69 3.12
CA GLY A 218 4.63 -5.02 2.31
C GLY A 218 4.99 -5.20 0.83
N TYR A 219 5.79 -4.29 0.26
CA TYR A 219 6.23 -4.39 -1.13
C TYR A 219 7.15 -5.58 -1.40
N ILE A 220 8.03 -5.92 -0.47
CA ILE A 220 8.85 -7.14 -0.58
C ILE A 220 7.94 -8.37 -0.63
N CYS A 221 6.93 -8.45 0.25
CA CYS A 221 5.95 -9.52 0.23
C CYS A 221 5.15 -9.56 -1.07
N ASN A 222 4.78 -8.40 -1.64
CA ASN A 222 4.13 -8.31 -2.95
C ASN A 222 5.00 -8.90 -4.05
N ILE A 223 6.28 -8.55 -4.10
CA ILE A 223 7.22 -9.07 -5.11
C ILE A 223 7.33 -10.58 -4.98
N ILE A 224 7.46 -11.09 -3.74
CA ILE A 224 7.53 -12.53 -3.48
C ILE A 224 6.23 -13.22 -3.90
N ALA A 225 5.07 -12.68 -3.49
CA ALA A 225 3.76 -13.25 -3.86
C ALA A 225 3.56 -13.26 -5.38
N MET A 226 3.91 -12.18 -6.06
CA MET A 226 3.77 -12.09 -7.51
C MET A 226 4.74 -12.99 -8.28
N LYS A 227 5.87 -13.40 -7.71
CA LYS A 227 6.73 -14.42 -8.29
C LYS A 227 5.99 -15.76 -8.44
N PHE A 228 5.11 -16.08 -7.50
CA PHE A 228 4.34 -17.32 -7.47
C PHE A 228 2.92 -17.17 -8.03
N TYR A 229 2.49 -15.97 -8.39
CA TYR A 229 1.20 -15.70 -8.99
C TYR A 229 1.17 -16.16 -10.46
N PRO A 230 0.27 -17.08 -10.84
CA PRO A 230 0.33 -17.73 -12.15
C PRO A 230 -0.27 -16.91 -13.30
N LEU A 231 -1.07 -15.87 -13.00
CA LEU A 231 -1.80 -15.13 -14.01
C LEU A 231 -0.98 -13.94 -14.51
N ASN A 232 -0.78 -13.89 -15.81
CA ASN A 232 -0.23 -12.75 -16.52
C ASN A 232 -1.23 -12.29 -17.59
N LYS A 233 -0.92 -11.24 -18.34
CA LYS A 233 -1.82 -10.68 -19.35
C LYS A 233 -2.18 -11.70 -20.42
N GLU A 234 -1.19 -12.40 -20.95
CA GLU A 234 -1.35 -13.41 -22.01
C GLU A 234 -2.24 -14.58 -21.52
N LYS A 235 -2.02 -15.07 -20.29
CA LYS A 235 -2.84 -16.14 -19.70
C LYS A 235 -4.26 -15.72 -19.44
N MET A 236 -4.48 -14.47 -19.07
CA MET A 236 -5.84 -13.93 -18.87
C MET A 236 -6.59 -13.76 -20.19
N GLU A 237 -5.91 -13.35 -21.27
CA GLU A 237 -6.52 -13.31 -22.62
C GLU A 237 -6.96 -14.71 -23.08
N GLU A 238 -6.15 -15.73 -22.86
CA GLU A 238 -6.51 -17.15 -23.12
C GLU A 238 -7.73 -17.57 -22.30
N ILE A 239 -7.72 -17.33 -20.99
CA ILE A 239 -8.82 -17.69 -20.08
C ILE A 239 -10.13 -17.02 -20.52
N GLN A 240 -10.10 -15.73 -20.81
CA GLN A 240 -11.30 -14.98 -21.21
C GLN A 240 -11.83 -15.43 -22.56
N SER A 241 -10.99 -15.77 -23.53
CA SER A 241 -11.40 -16.32 -24.81
C SER A 241 -12.11 -17.67 -24.65
N GLU A 242 -11.59 -18.53 -23.79
CA GLU A 242 -12.19 -19.84 -23.50
C GLU A 242 -13.53 -19.73 -22.76
N ILE A 243 -13.62 -18.83 -21.78
CA ILE A 243 -14.89 -18.52 -21.08
C ILE A 243 -15.94 -17.98 -22.07
N ALA A 244 -15.54 -17.11 -22.99
CA ALA A 244 -16.43 -16.59 -24.03
C ALA A 244 -16.95 -17.71 -24.94
N ARG A 245 -16.09 -18.68 -25.34
CA ARG A 245 -16.46 -19.85 -26.12
C ARG A 245 -17.48 -20.72 -25.38
N ILE A 246 -17.21 -21.05 -24.10
CA ILE A 246 -18.12 -21.87 -23.28
C ILE A 246 -19.48 -21.18 -23.14
N LYS A 247 -19.52 -19.86 -22.92
CA LYS A 247 -20.78 -19.09 -22.86
C LYS A 247 -21.56 -19.17 -24.17
N ALA A 248 -20.88 -18.99 -25.31
CA ALA A 248 -21.53 -19.07 -26.63
C ALA A 248 -22.14 -20.44 -26.90
N GLU A 249 -21.39 -21.53 -26.60
CA GLU A 249 -21.87 -22.90 -26.75
C GLU A 249 -23.08 -23.20 -25.85
N THR A 250 -23.07 -22.69 -24.59
CA THR A 250 -24.16 -22.89 -23.64
C THR A 250 -25.42 -22.16 -24.11
N LEU A 251 -25.30 -20.92 -24.60
CA LEU A 251 -26.42 -20.18 -25.17
C LEU A 251 -27.00 -20.81 -26.44
N ALA A 252 -26.14 -21.38 -27.28
CA ALA A 252 -26.59 -22.11 -28.47
C ALA A 252 -27.38 -23.33 -28.11
N LYS A 253 -26.97 -24.11 -27.09
CA LYS A 253 -27.71 -25.28 -26.58
C LYS A 253 -29.04 -24.94 -25.89
N GLN A 254 -29.20 -23.75 -25.34
CA GLN A 254 -30.45 -23.28 -24.73
C GLN A 254 -31.46 -22.79 -25.76
N LYS A 255 -31.02 -22.46 -26.98
CA LYS A 255 -31.88 -21.99 -28.07
C LYS A 255 -32.29 -23.11 -29.04
N ALA A 256 -31.68 -24.28 -28.95
CA ALA A 256 -32.00 -25.48 -29.71
C ALA A 256 -32.95 -26.40 -28.92
#